data_c6dbab6b0b5655995aa0b332c2ed3945
#
_entry.id   c6dbab6b0b5655995aa0b332c2ed3945
#
_cell.length_a   1.000
_cell.length_b   1.000
_cell.length_c   1.000
_cell.angle_alpha   90.00
_cell.angle_beta   90.00
_cell.angle_gamma   90.00
#
_symmetry.space_group_name_H-M   'P 1'
#
loop_
_entity.id
_entity.type
_entity.pdbx_description
1 polymer ?
#
loop_
_entity_poly.entity_id
_entity_poly.type
_entity_poly.pdbx_seq_one_letter_code
_entity_poly.pdbx_strand_id
1 'polypeptide(L)'
;GHSLVLSGHDDFSYVHEAMKLGIDDYLLKDDLTPENILSFLQEHLQSVAEEQENLPVSPEELARLGKEKLREDFFTSFQKSDMAEEELLHMAKRAGLPETFRFAAACRISLRGWQLRRQQFSPDDLASFQQAFIEMCQTFLGHQQPEPLGQSFPVRPDDGAWGILLFFPHAVSRASVLQQLQALGQKIQVLIRRYFDLQSVLILTAPQVSWLALHKAWQAVAAQAESVFYLPHGMF
;
A
#
# COMPACT_ATOMS: atom_id res chain seq x y z
N GLY A 1 -24.02 5.03 -1.47
CA GLY A 1 -24.02 3.92 -0.50
C GLY A 1 -25.44 3.47 -0.25
N HIS A 2 -25.68 2.16 -0.25
CA HIS A 2 -26.99 1.58 -0.02
C HIS A 2 -27.27 1.44 1.48
N SER A 3 -28.55 1.65 1.85
CA SER A 3 -29.02 1.59 3.23
C SER A 3 -30.14 0.57 3.42
N LEU A 4 -29.94 -0.35 4.36
CA LEU A 4 -30.91 -1.36 4.75
C LEU A 4 -31.41 -1.11 6.18
N VAL A 5 -32.71 -1.13 6.40
CA VAL A 5 -33.30 -1.07 7.75
C VAL A 5 -33.75 -2.45 8.17
N LEU A 6 -33.32 -2.86 9.37
CA LEU A 6 -33.75 -4.08 10.05
C LEU A 6 -34.75 -3.71 11.15
N SER A 7 -36.00 -4.15 11.04
CA SER A 7 -37.05 -3.88 12.04
C SER A 7 -37.68 -5.15 12.58
N GLY A 8 -38.08 -5.11 13.84
CA GLY A 8 -38.92 -6.14 14.46
C GLY A 8 -40.42 -5.85 14.37
N HIS A 9 -40.83 -4.83 13.59
CA HIS A 9 -42.23 -4.43 13.46
C HIS A 9 -42.64 -4.54 12.00
N ASP A 10 -43.73 -5.20 11.73
CA ASP A 10 -44.36 -5.42 10.42
C ASP A 10 -45.38 -4.34 10.06
N ASP A 11 -45.46 -3.26 10.84
CA ASP A 11 -46.42 -2.17 10.58
C ASP A 11 -46.05 -1.39 9.32
N PHE A 12 -46.95 -1.40 8.38
CA PHE A 12 -46.82 -0.74 7.08
C PHE A 12 -46.47 0.75 7.16
N SER A 13 -46.84 1.41 8.25
CA SER A 13 -46.54 2.83 8.50
C SER A 13 -45.04 3.08 8.60
N TYR A 14 -44.28 2.19 9.28
CA TYR A 14 -42.83 2.30 9.44
C TYR A 14 -42.08 2.00 8.14
N VAL A 15 -42.53 1.01 7.37
CA VAL A 15 -41.99 0.70 6.04
C VAL A 15 -42.12 1.91 5.12
N HIS A 16 -43.32 2.53 5.10
CA HIS A 16 -43.58 3.68 4.26
C HIS A 16 -42.79 4.93 4.67
N GLU A 17 -42.58 5.13 5.96
CA GLU A 17 -41.78 6.25 6.49
C GLU A 17 -40.29 6.05 6.20
N ALA A 18 -39.78 4.84 6.31
CA ALA A 18 -38.42 4.46 5.96
C ALA A 18 -38.11 4.71 4.47
N MET A 19 -39.02 4.29 3.58
CA MET A 19 -38.89 4.54 2.14
C MET A 19 -38.92 6.03 1.79
N LYS A 20 -39.72 6.85 2.49
CA LYS A 20 -39.70 8.31 2.31
C LYS A 20 -38.40 8.97 2.70
N LEU A 21 -37.64 8.37 3.62
CA LEU A 21 -36.32 8.83 4.05
C LEU A 21 -35.20 8.39 3.09
N GLY A 22 -35.53 7.70 1.99
CA GLY A 22 -34.57 7.31 0.97
C GLY A 22 -33.79 6.06 1.32
N ILE A 23 -34.38 5.15 2.08
CA ILE A 23 -33.80 3.84 2.39
C ILE A 23 -34.05 2.91 1.21
N ASP A 24 -33.01 2.17 0.79
CA ASP A 24 -33.05 1.32 -0.40
C ASP A 24 -33.85 0.05 -0.17
N ASP A 25 -33.80 -0.50 1.07
CA ASP A 25 -34.56 -1.70 1.37
C ASP A 25 -34.89 -1.85 2.87
N TYR A 26 -35.86 -2.72 3.19
CA TYR A 26 -36.38 -2.96 4.52
C TYR A 26 -36.57 -4.46 4.77
N LEU A 27 -36.00 -4.98 5.84
CA LEU A 27 -36.05 -6.39 6.19
C LEU A 27 -36.61 -6.56 7.60
N LEU A 28 -37.56 -7.49 7.76
CA LEU A 28 -38.08 -7.88 9.07
C LEU A 28 -37.10 -8.82 9.77
N LYS A 29 -36.95 -8.63 11.07
CA LYS A 29 -36.06 -9.50 11.89
C LYS A 29 -36.49 -10.95 11.88
N ASP A 30 -37.77 -11.20 11.73
CA ASP A 30 -38.34 -12.55 11.68
C ASP A 30 -38.04 -13.25 10.33
N ASP A 31 -37.72 -12.50 9.28
CA ASP A 31 -37.32 -12.99 7.96
C ASP A 31 -35.79 -13.09 7.80
N LEU A 32 -35.04 -12.84 8.85
CA LEU A 32 -33.57 -12.92 8.87
C LEU A 32 -33.12 -14.39 8.83
N THR A 33 -33.11 -14.96 7.63
CA THR A 33 -32.45 -16.23 7.37
C THR A 33 -31.11 -15.99 6.64
N PRO A 34 -30.14 -16.90 6.77
CA PRO A 34 -28.88 -16.78 6.03
C PRO A 34 -29.09 -16.66 4.51
N GLU A 35 -30.10 -17.34 3.98
CA GLU A 35 -30.46 -17.34 2.57
C GLU A 35 -31.00 -15.97 2.13
N ASN A 36 -31.88 -15.35 2.92
CA ASN A 36 -32.45 -14.02 2.61
C ASN A 36 -31.39 -12.91 2.67
N ILE A 37 -30.46 -13.00 3.62
CA ILE A 37 -29.34 -12.08 3.71
C ILE A 37 -28.40 -12.23 2.50
N LEU A 38 -28.09 -13.48 2.11
CA LEU A 38 -27.26 -13.73 0.93
C LEU A 38 -27.91 -13.26 -0.36
N SER A 39 -29.21 -13.50 -0.54
CA SER A 39 -29.97 -12.98 -1.71
C SER A 39 -29.92 -11.47 -1.77
N PHE A 40 -30.19 -10.82 -0.65
CA PHE A 40 -30.13 -9.35 -0.56
C PHE A 40 -28.75 -8.81 -0.91
N LEU A 41 -27.70 -9.39 -0.32
CA LEU A 41 -26.32 -8.96 -0.61
C LEU A 41 -25.94 -9.20 -2.07
N GLN A 42 -26.33 -10.31 -2.67
CA GLN A 42 -26.04 -10.60 -4.08
C GLN A 42 -26.74 -9.62 -5.02
N GLU A 43 -28.01 -9.29 -4.77
CA GLU A 43 -28.78 -8.36 -5.61
C GLU A 43 -28.21 -6.93 -5.53
N HIS A 44 -27.83 -6.49 -4.32
CA HIS A 44 -27.28 -5.14 -4.13
C HIS A 44 -25.80 -5.02 -4.52
N LEU A 45 -25.01 -6.09 -4.40
CA LEU A 45 -23.63 -6.10 -4.91
C LEU A 45 -23.57 -6.10 -6.42
N GLN A 46 -24.54 -6.74 -7.11
CA GLN A 46 -24.64 -6.68 -8.56
C GLN A 46 -25.00 -5.27 -9.04
N SER A 47 -25.96 -4.61 -8.39
CA SER A 47 -26.34 -3.24 -8.75
C SER A 47 -25.20 -2.23 -8.49
N VAL A 48 -24.43 -2.40 -7.40
CA VAL A 48 -23.25 -1.56 -7.13
C VAL A 48 -22.13 -1.80 -8.16
N ALA A 49 -21.93 -3.05 -8.60
CA ALA A 49 -20.94 -3.37 -9.62
C ALA A 49 -21.33 -2.76 -10.98
N GLU A 50 -22.61 -2.84 -11.36
CA GLU A 50 -23.13 -2.24 -12.59
C GLU A 50 -23.10 -0.70 -12.57
N GLU A 51 -23.37 -0.08 -11.41
CA GLU A 51 -23.22 1.37 -11.23
C GLU A 51 -21.76 1.82 -11.30
N GLN A 52 -20.81 1.03 -10.79
CA GLN A 52 -19.38 1.34 -10.88
C GLN A 52 -18.82 1.17 -12.29
N GLU A 53 -19.30 0.20 -13.08
CA GLU A 53 -18.90 0.03 -14.49
C GLU A 53 -19.43 1.13 -15.41
N ASN A 54 -20.54 1.79 -15.06
CA ASN A 54 -21.19 2.81 -15.89
C ASN A 54 -20.94 4.26 -15.46
N LEU A 55 -20.21 4.50 -14.36
CA LEU A 55 -19.82 5.85 -13.99
C LEU A 55 -18.72 6.34 -14.96
N PRO A 56 -18.93 7.46 -15.66
CA PRO A 56 -17.86 8.05 -16.47
C PRO A 56 -16.69 8.40 -15.53
N VAL A 57 -15.56 7.74 -15.75
CA VAL A 57 -14.34 8.00 -14.98
C VAL A 57 -14.03 9.50 -15.11
N SER A 58 -13.98 10.19 -13.98
CA SER A 58 -13.74 11.64 -14.00
C SER A 58 -12.34 11.95 -14.56
N PRO A 59 -12.14 13.12 -15.20
CA PRO A 59 -10.81 13.52 -15.66
C PRO A 59 -9.75 13.51 -14.54
N GLU A 60 -10.16 13.77 -13.31
CA GLU A 60 -9.29 13.73 -12.13
C GLU A 60 -8.89 12.30 -11.77
N GLU A 61 -9.81 11.37 -11.88
CA GLU A 61 -9.59 9.95 -11.62
C GLU A 61 -8.72 9.31 -12.72
N LEU A 62 -8.94 9.66 -13.99
CA LEU A 62 -8.04 9.30 -15.09
C LEU A 62 -6.62 9.84 -14.89
N ALA A 63 -6.50 11.08 -14.42
CA ALA A 63 -5.20 11.66 -14.12
C ALA A 63 -4.52 10.98 -12.93
N ARG A 64 -5.28 10.55 -11.91
CA ARG A 64 -4.78 9.78 -10.76
C ARG A 64 -4.27 8.41 -11.20
N LEU A 65 -5.09 7.65 -11.95
CA LEU A 65 -4.71 6.34 -12.48
C LEU A 65 -3.49 6.43 -13.40
N GLY A 66 -3.41 7.46 -14.24
CA GLY A 66 -2.24 7.72 -15.07
C GLY A 66 -0.97 7.95 -14.25
N LYS A 67 -1.03 8.72 -13.15
CA LYS A 67 0.10 8.92 -12.24
C LYS A 67 0.51 7.64 -11.51
N GLU A 68 -0.45 6.84 -11.06
CA GLU A 68 -0.20 5.56 -10.41
C GLU A 68 0.53 4.61 -11.38
N LYS A 69 0.08 4.52 -12.63
CA LYS A 69 0.75 3.72 -13.66
C LYS A 69 2.18 4.18 -13.93
N LEU A 70 2.41 5.48 -14.04
CA LEU A 70 3.76 6.03 -14.22
C LEU A 70 4.68 5.72 -13.02
N ARG A 71 4.15 5.68 -11.79
CA ARG A 71 4.89 5.25 -10.60
C ARG A 71 5.24 3.77 -10.64
N GLU A 72 4.30 2.91 -11.00
CA GLU A 72 4.57 1.49 -11.17
C GLU A 72 5.68 1.23 -12.21
N ASP A 73 5.60 1.91 -13.36
CA ASP A 73 6.60 1.80 -14.42
C ASP A 73 7.99 2.27 -13.95
N PHE A 74 8.02 3.38 -13.20
CA PHE A 74 9.25 3.86 -12.57
C PHE A 74 9.83 2.81 -11.61
N PHE A 75 9.04 2.31 -10.66
CA PHE A 75 9.53 1.35 -9.66
C PHE A 75 9.95 0.03 -10.30
N THR A 76 9.24 -0.45 -11.32
CA THR A 76 9.62 -1.63 -12.10
C THR A 76 10.98 -1.43 -12.77
N SER A 77 11.22 -0.25 -13.34
CA SER A 77 12.49 0.07 -13.98
C SER A 77 13.60 0.31 -12.96
N PHE A 78 13.31 0.97 -11.84
CA PHE A 78 14.26 1.21 -10.75
C PHE A 78 14.83 -0.08 -10.14
N GLN A 79 14.13 -1.19 -10.28
CA GLN A 79 14.62 -2.51 -9.82
C GLN A 79 15.61 -3.17 -10.80
N LYS A 80 15.71 -2.70 -12.06
CA LYS A 80 16.64 -3.25 -13.04
C LYS A 80 18.08 -2.84 -12.72
N SER A 81 19.06 -3.66 -13.15
CA SER A 81 20.46 -3.49 -12.77
C SER A 81 21.18 -2.33 -13.45
N ASP A 82 20.78 -1.95 -14.66
CA ASP A 82 21.47 -0.92 -15.44
C ASP A 82 20.50 0.17 -15.89
N MET A 83 20.64 1.37 -15.30
CA MET A 83 19.92 2.57 -15.73
C MET A 83 20.87 3.78 -15.73
N ALA A 84 20.79 4.57 -16.79
CA ALA A 84 21.50 5.85 -16.86
C ALA A 84 20.85 6.89 -15.95
N GLU A 85 21.63 7.86 -15.44
CA GLU A 85 21.12 8.91 -14.56
C GLU A 85 20.03 9.76 -15.23
N GLU A 86 20.20 10.07 -16.51
CA GLU A 86 19.23 10.84 -17.31
C GLU A 86 17.89 10.10 -17.43
N GLU A 87 17.93 8.80 -17.63
CA GLU A 87 16.75 7.94 -17.72
C GLU A 87 16.02 7.87 -16.38
N LEU A 88 16.75 7.67 -15.28
CA LEU A 88 16.22 7.68 -13.92
C LEU A 88 15.53 9.00 -13.60
N LEU A 89 16.17 10.12 -13.94
CA LEU A 89 15.63 11.45 -13.69
C LEU A 89 14.35 11.70 -14.51
N HIS A 90 14.37 11.33 -15.79
CA HIS A 90 13.22 11.48 -16.68
C HIS A 90 12.02 10.67 -16.18
N MET A 91 12.23 9.43 -15.77
CA MET A 91 11.17 8.57 -15.25
C MET A 91 10.67 9.03 -13.88
N ALA A 92 11.56 9.45 -12.98
CA ALA A 92 11.19 10.01 -11.67
C ALA A 92 10.30 11.25 -11.82
N LYS A 93 10.65 12.16 -12.72
CA LYS A 93 9.85 13.34 -13.04
C LYS A 93 8.44 12.97 -13.52
N ARG A 94 8.33 12.03 -14.45
CA ARG A 94 7.03 11.55 -14.96
C ARG A 94 6.20 10.89 -13.88
N ALA A 95 6.83 10.18 -12.95
CA ALA A 95 6.19 9.54 -11.81
C ALA A 95 5.76 10.54 -10.70
N GLY A 96 6.10 11.83 -10.85
CA GLY A 96 5.84 12.88 -9.87
C GLY A 96 6.70 12.76 -8.61
N LEU A 97 7.89 12.15 -8.74
CA LEU A 97 8.90 12.08 -7.69
C LEU A 97 9.80 13.33 -7.72
N PRO A 98 10.46 13.68 -6.61
CA PRO A 98 11.35 14.83 -6.56
C PRO A 98 12.48 14.73 -7.59
N GLU A 99 12.64 15.75 -8.46
CA GLU A 99 13.75 15.80 -9.42
C GLU A 99 15.09 16.03 -8.70
N THR A 100 15.06 16.80 -7.63
CA THR A 100 16.22 17.11 -6.78
C THR A 100 15.88 16.89 -5.32
N PHE A 101 16.84 16.45 -4.56
CA PHE A 101 16.74 16.24 -3.12
C PHE A 101 18.08 16.45 -2.44
N ARG A 102 18.09 16.88 -1.20
CA ARG A 102 19.33 17.02 -0.44
C ARG A 102 19.89 15.66 -0.04
N PHE A 103 19.01 14.79 0.44
CA PHE A 103 19.29 13.39 0.73
C PHE A 103 18.09 12.53 0.34
N ALA A 104 18.37 11.30 -0.10
CA ALA A 104 17.38 10.27 -0.25
C ALA A 104 17.95 8.94 0.25
N ALA A 105 17.07 8.05 0.69
CA ALA A 105 17.41 6.70 1.09
C ALA A 105 16.37 5.72 0.59
N ALA A 106 16.75 4.45 0.44
CA ALA A 106 15.84 3.37 0.16
C ALA A 106 15.80 2.40 1.35
N CYS A 107 14.62 1.85 1.61
CA CYS A 107 14.40 0.81 2.59
C CYS A 107 13.80 -0.41 1.89
N ARG A 108 14.41 -1.58 2.08
CA ARG A 108 13.83 -2.86 1.70
C ARG A 108 13.22 -3.51 2.94
N ILE A 109 11.97 -3.91 2.85
CA ILE A 109 11.25 -4.64 3.88
C ILE A 109 11.06 -6.07 3.38
N SER A 110 11.42 -7.04 4.17
CA SER A 110 11.20 -8.46 3.87
C SER A 110 10.44 -9.11 5.03
N LEU A 111 9.34 -9.81 4.74
CA LEU A 111 8.52 -10.48 5.75
C LEU A 111 9.05 -11.88 6.04
N ARG A 112 9.29 -12.19 7.31
CA ARG A 112 9.73 -13.53 7.74
C ARG A 112 8.57 -14.51 7.69
N GLY A 113 8.85 -15.74 7.25
CA GLY A 113 7.84 -16.80 7.16
C GLY A 113 6.79 -16.55 6.06
N TRP A 114 7.03 -15.60 5.17
CA TRP A 114 6.10 -15.22 4.11
C TRP A 114 5.69 -16.39 3.22
N GLN A 115 6.64 -17.23 2.80
CA GLN A 115 6.38 -18.36 1.91
C GLN A 115 5.35 -19.34 2.48
N LEU A 116 5.41 -19.61 3.80
CA LEU A 116 4.42 -20.45 4.48
C LEU A 116 3.06 -19.77 4.57
N ARG A 117 3.04 -18.47 4.89
CA ARG A 117 1.80 -17.70 5.01
C ARG A 117 1.11 -17.52 3.66
N ARG A 118 1.88 -17.27 2.61
CA ARG A 118 1.38 -17.11 1.24
C ARG A 118 0.60 -18.34 0.73
N GLN A 119 1.02 -19.54 1.11
CA GLN A 119 0.31 -20.78 0.72
C GLN A 119 -1.12 -20.87 1.27
N GLN A 120 -1.45 -20.05 2.27
CA GLN A 120 -2.77 -19.99 2.89
C GLN A 120 -3.71 -18.96 2.24
N PHE A 121 -3.17 -18.10 1.37
CA PHE A 121 -3.94 -17.06 0.68
C PHE A 121 -4.46 -17.55 -0.66
N SER A 122 -5.71 -17.22 -0.96
CA SER A 122 -6.19 -17.20 -2.35
C SER A 122 -5.52 -16.08 -3.15
N PRO A 123 -5.56 -16.09 -4.49
CA PRO A 123 -5.03 -14.97 -5.30
C PRO A 123 -5.62 -13.60 -4.91
N ASP A 124 -6.91 -13.55 -4.61
CA ASP A 124 -7.61 -12.31 -4.23
C ASP A 124 -7.20 -11.82 -2.83
N ASP A 125 -7.04 -12.75 -1.87
CA ASP A 125 -6.54 -12.43 -0.54
C ASP A 125 -5.10 -11.89 -0.60
N LEU A 126 -4.28 -12.46 -1.48
CA LEU A 126 -2.91 -12.01 -1.70
C LEU A 126 -2.87 -10.59 -2.25
N ALA A 127 -3.69 -10.28 -3.25
CA ALA A 127 -3.81 -8.94 -3.80
C ALA A 127 -4.28 -7.93 -2.74
N SER A 128 -5.30 -8.30 -1.97
CA SER A 128 -5.84 -7.49 -0.87
C SER A 128 -4.79 -7.23 0.22
N PHE A 129 -4.01 -8.26 0.59
CA PHE A 129 -2.92 -8.11 1.54
C PHE A 129 -1.84 -7.15 1.02
N GLN A 130 -1.42 -7.29 -0.25
CA GLN A 130 -0.42 -6.43 -0.86
C GLN A 130 -0.88 -4.96 -0.88
N GLN A 131 -2.13 -4.74 -1.25
CA GLN A 131 -2.72 -3.41 -1.26
C GLN A 131 -2.77 -2.80 0.15
N ALA A 132 -3.28 -3.55 1.13
CA ALA A 132 -3.33 -3.10 2.53
C ALA A 132 -1.94 -2.78 3.11
N PHE A 133 -0.92 -3.55 2.71
CA PHE A 133 0.46 -3.32 3.15
C PHE A 133 1.02 -2.01 2.56
N ILE A 134 0.80 -1.77 1.27
CA ILE A 134 1.21 -0.53 0.59
C ILE A 134 0.49 0.67 1.21
N GLU A 135 -0.81 0.58 1.41
CA GLU A 135 -1.62 1.65 2.02
C GLU A 135 -1.19 1.96 3.46
N MET A 136 -0.90 0.94 4.27
CA MET A 136 -0.35 1.15 5.60
C MET A 136 0.96 1.94 5.56
N CYS A 137 1.89 1.55 4.66
CA CYS A 137 3.15 2.24 4.50
C CYS A 137 2.95 3.69 4.04
N GLN A 138 2.10 3.91 3.05
CA GLN A 138 1.82 5.25 2.49
C GLN A 138 1.14 6.16 3.53
N THR A 139 0.14 5.65 4.24
CA THR A 139 -0.55 6.39 5.31
C THR A 139 0.42 6.77 6.42
N PHE A 140 1.25 5.82 6.85
CA PHE A 140 2.26 6.09 7.88
C PHE A 140 3.26 7.15 7.43
N LEU A 141 3.79 7.06 6.20
CA LEU A 141 4.75 8.02 5.66
C LEU A 141 4.11 9.40 5.44
N GLY A 142 2.86 9.46 5.00
CA GLY A 142 2.12 10.71 4.82
C GLY A 142 1.90 11.51 6.11
N HIS A 143 1.90 10.85 7.28
CA HIS A 143 1.78 11.50 8.58
C HIS A 143 3.13 11.96 9.17
N GLN A 144 4.26 11.66 8.53
CA GLN A 144 5.58 12.10 8.96
C GLN A 144 5.85 13.51 8.43
N GLN A 145 5.64 14.53 9.25
CA GLN A 145 5.95 15.91 8.88
C GLN A 145 7.04 16.47 9.79
N PRO A 146 7.92 17.36 9.28
CA PRO A 146 8.01 17.82 7.88
C PRO A 146 8.67 16.82 6.92
N GLU A 147 9.34 15.80 7.42
CA GLU A 147 10.11 14.83 6.66
C GLU A 147 10.14 13.47 7.36
N PRO A 148 10.36 12.36 6.65
CA PRO A 148 10.66 12.23 5.22
C PRO A 148 9.42 12.19 4.33
N LEU A 149 9.55 12.60 3.07
CA LEU A 149 8.59 12.29 2.03
C LEU A 149 8.87 10.89 1.52
N GLY A 150 7.91 9.98 1.62
CA GLY A 150 8.10 8.58 1.26
C GLY A 150 7.17 8.08 0.16
N GLN A 151 7.65 7.14 -0.65
CA GLN A 151 6.87 6.38 -1.62
C GLN A 151 7.15 4.89 -1.40
N SER A 152 6.09 4.09 -1.21
CA SER A 152 6.21 2.63 -1.08
C SER A 152 5.88 1.94 -2.40
N PHE A 153 6.52 0.82 -2.66
CA PHE A 153 6.30 0.00 -3.85
C PHE A 153 6.62 -1.47 -3.60
N PRO A 154 5.94 -2.40 -4.27
CA PRO A 154 6.29 -3.83 -4.19
C PRO A 154 7.61 -4.08 -4.94
N VAL A 155 8.51 -4.87 -4.35
CA VAL A 155 9.77 -5.27 -4.97
C VAL A 155 9.65 -6.63 -5.64
N ARG A 156 9.21 -7.59 -4.91
CA ARG A 156 8.87 -8.94 -5.37
C ARG A 156 7.65 -9.36 -4.57
N PRO A 157 6.44 -9.06 -5.03
CA PRO A 157 5.23 -9.33 -4.25
C PRO A 157 5.11 -10.79 -3.83
N ASP A 158 5.56 -11.69 -4.71
CA ASP A 158 5.57 -13.13 -4.46
C ASP A 158 6.52 -13.56 -3.34
N ASP A 159 7.59 -12.82 -3.10
CA ASP A 159 8.60 -13.10 -2.08
C ASP A 159 8.31 -12.38 -0.74
N GLY A 160 7.23 -11.60 -0.65
CA GLY A 160 6.89 -10.81 0.54
C GLY A 160 7.92 -9.71 0.81
N ALA A 161 8.39 -9.06 -0.23
CA ALA A 161 9.34 -7.97 -0.15
C ALA A 161 8.76 -6.67 -0.73
N TRP A 162 9.00 -5.57 -0.03
CA TRP A 162 8.58 -4.22 -0.42
C TRP A 162 9.75 -3.26 -0.36
N GLY A 163 9.69 -2.21 -1.20
CA GLY A 163 10.62 -1.11 -1.20
C GLY A 163 9.94 0.19 -0.76
N ILE A 164 10.70 1.04 -0.09
CA ILE A 164 10.30 2.42 0.23
C ILE A 164 11.44 3.34 -0.20
N LEU A 165 11.12 4.37 -0.99
CA LEU A 165 12.00 5.49 -1.25
C LEU A 165 11.63 6.65 -0.32
N LEU A 166 12.62 7.23 0.34
CA LEU A 166 12.49 8.28 1.33
C LEU A 166 13.32 9.49 0.89
N PHE A 167 12.70 10.65 0.84
CA PHE A 167 13.33 11.91 0.43
C PHE A 167 13.36 12.89 1.58
N PHE A 168 14.51 13.54 1.77
CA PHE A 168 14.79 14.48 2.85
C PHE A 168 15.23 15.81 2.25
N PRO A 169 14.29 16.65 1.77
CA PRO A 169 14.61 17.89 1.08
C PRO A 169 15.28 18.93 2.01
N HIS A 170 14.92 18.94 3.31
CA HIS A 170 15.36 19.95 4.28
C HIS A 170 16.36 19.44 5.33
N ALA A 171 16.76 18.16 5.27
CA ALA A 171 17.65 17.59 6.26
C ALA A 171 18.99 18.34 6.36
N VAL A 172 19.43 18.63 7.57
CA VAL A 172 20.63 19.43 7.82
C VAL A 172 21.90 18.63 7.59
N SER A 173 21.93 17.35 7.94
CA SER A 173 23.12 16.52 7.87
C SER A 173 22.79 15.04 7.59
N ARG A 174 23.79 14.32 7.09
CA ARG A 174 23.71 12.86 6.88
C ARG A 174 23.45 12.10 8.18
N ALA A 175 23.99 12.55 9.29
CA ALA A 175 23.78 11.94 10.60
C ALA A 175 22.33 12.08 11.08
N SER A 176 21.73 13.26 10.87
CA SER A 176 20.30 13.48 11.16
C SER A 176 19.40 12.58 10.35
N VAL A 177 19.70 12.38 9.06
CA VAL A 177 18.93 11.46 8.20
C VAL A 177 19.05 10.02 8.69
N LEU A 178 20.25 9.56 9.06
CA LEU A 178 20.46 8.20 9.60
C LEU A 178 19.64 7.97 10.87
N GLN A 179 19.61 8.93 11.78
CA GLN A 179 18.82 8.83 13.01
C GLN A 179 17.31 8.74 12.71
N GLN A 180 16.82 9.55 11.75
CA GLN A 180 15.43 9.50 11.32
C GLN A 180 15.09 8.17 10.66
N LEU A 181 15.97 7.64 9.79
CA LEU A 181 15.80 6.34 9.14
C LEU A 181 15.70 5.20 10.16
N GLN A 182 16.56 5.18 11.18
CA GLN A 182 16.51 4.18 12.24
C GLN A 182 15.19 4.23 13.02
N ALA A 183 14.77 5.42 13.43
CA ALA A 183 13.50 5.62 14.14
C ALA A 183 12.30 5.21 13.29
N LEU A 184 12.32 5.56 12.00
CA LEU A 184 11.27 5.20 11.04
C LEU A 184 11.20 3.68 10.85
N GLY A 185 12.35 3.04 10.66
CA GLY A 185 12.43 1.59 10.50
C GLY A 185 11.84 0.84 11.70
N GLN A 186 12.17 1.25 12.91
CA GLN A 186 11.59 0.66 14.13
C GLN A 186 10.06 0.81 14.18
N LYS A 187 9.54 1.98 13.85
CA LYS A 187 8.09 2.23 13.80
C LYS A 187 7.40 1.35 12.76
N ILE A 188 7.97 1.22 11.56
CA ILE A 188 7.43 0.35 10.50
C ILE A 188 7.39 -1.11 10.97
N GLN A 189 8.44 -1.61 11.61
CA GLN A 189 8.45 -2.98 12.16
C GLN A 189 7.34 -3.21 13.19
N VAL A 190 7.12 -2.23 14.07
CA VAL A 190 6.03 -2.28 15.08
C VAL A 190 4.66 -2.33 14.39
N LEU A 191 4.45 -1.50 13.34
CA LEU A 191 3.20 -1.49 12.59
C LEU A 191 2.96 -2.82 11.87
N ILE A 192 3.98 -3.36 11.18
CA ILE A 192 3.88 -4.65 10.50
C ILE A 192 3.49 -5.76 11.49
N ARG A 193 4.14 -5.79 12.64
CA ARG A 193 3.81 -6.77 13.68
C ARG A 193 2.39 -6.59 14.22
N ARG A 194 1.96 -5.35 14.43
CA ARG A 194 0.65 -5.03 15.00
C ARG A 194 -0.52 -5.34 14.05
N TYR A 195 -0.38 -4.98 12.77
CA TYR A 195 -1.49 -5.08 11.81
C TYR A 195 -1.54 -6.41 11.07
N PHE A 196 -0.39 -7.04 10.86
CA PHE A 196 -0.30 -8.26 10.06
C PHE A 196 0.16 -9.49 10.85
N ASP A 197 0.56 -9.31 12.12
CA ASP A 197 1.16 -10.36 12.96
C ASP A 197 2.37 -11.03 12.28
N LEU A 198 3.18 -10.24 11.58
CA LEU A 198 4.36 -10.71 10.86
C LEU A 198 5.62 -10.05 11.41
N GLN A 199 6.71 -10.83 11.42
CA GLN A 199 8.03 -10.28 11.64
C GLN A 199 8.63 -9.79 10.33
N SER A 200 9.41 -8.71 10.38
CA SER A 200 10.06 -8.14 9.21
C SER A 200 11.53 -7.85 9.46
N VAL A 201 12.30 -7.93 8.39
CA VAL A 201 13.68 -7.44 8.32
C VAL A 201 13.69 -6.20 7.43
N LEU A 202 14.27 -5.12 7.93
CA LEU A 202 14.44 -3.88 7.18
C LEU A 202 15.92 -3.66 6.90
N ILE A 203 16.25 -3.44 5.64
CA ILE A 203 17.58 -3.05 5.20
C ILE A 203 17.49 -1.65 4.63
N LEU A 204 18.25 -0.73 5.20
CA LEU A 204 18.25 0.68 4.85
C LEU A 204 19.54 1.03 4.09
N THR A 205 19.43 1.78 3.01
CA THR A 205 20.62 2.37 2.39
C THR A 205 21.16 3.52 3.23
N ALA A 206 22.44 3.80 3.11
CA ALA A 206 22.98 5.07 3.56
C ALA A 206 22.33 6.22 2.73
N PRO A 207 22.20 7.45 3.31
CA PRO A 207 21.66 8.60 2.58
C PRO A 207 22.48 8.95 1.35
N GLN A 208 21.81 9.14 0.22
CA GLN A 208 22.37 9.46 -1.08
C GLN A 208 21.98 10.87 -1.53
N VAL A 209 22.72 11.44 -2.47
CA VAL A 209 22.54 12.83 -2.94
C VAL A 209 22.19 12.94 -4.43
N SER A 210 22.10 11.81 -5.14
CA SER A 210 21.66 11.74 -6.54
C SER A 210 20.86 10.49 -6.81
N TRP A 211 20.07 10.51 -7.88
CA TRP A 211 19.28 9.35 -8.31
C TRP A 211 20.13 8.16 -8.66
N LEU A 212 21.25 8.36 -9.35
CA LEU A 212 22.16 7.26 -9.70
C LEU A 212 22.77 6.61 -8.45
N ALA A 213 23.19 7.43 -7.46
CA ALA A 213 23.74 6.89 -6.20
C ALA A 213 22.67 6.14 -5.41
N LEU A 214 21.43 6.64 -5.39
CA LEU A 214 20.29 5.97 -4.73
C LEU A 214 19.98 4.63 -5.41
N HIS A 215 19.97 4.61 -6.73
CA HIS A 215 19.75 3.38 -7.51
C HIS A 215 20.82 2.32 -7.25
N LYS A 216 22.12 2.69 -7.30
CA LYS A 216 23.23 1.77 -6.98
C LYS A 216 23.15 1.25 -5.54
N ALA A 217 22.81 2.12 -4.59
CA ALA A 217 22.63 1.72 -3.20
C ALA A 217 21.45 0.74 -3.02
N TRP A 218 20.35 0.95 -3.76
CA TRP A 218 19.23 0.02 -3.80
C TRP A 218 19.63 -1.35 -4.34
N GLN A 219 20.38 -1.42 -5.45
CA GLN A 219 20.86 -2.68 -6.01
C GLN A 219 21.74 -3.46 -5.00
N ALA A 220 22.61 -2.76 -4.28
CA ALA A 220 23.41 -3.37 -3.22
C ALA A 220 22.55 -3.95 -2.08
N VAL A 221 21.51 -3.23 -1.64
CA VAL A 221 20.55 -3.70 -0.64
C VAL A 221 19.75 -4.89 -1.15
N ALA A 222 19.33 -4.88 -2.40
CA ALA A 222 18.60 -6.00 -3.02
C ALA A 222 19.43 -7.28 -3.02
N ALA A 223 20.71 -7.18 -3.38
CA ALA A 223 21.65 -8.31 -3.37
C ALA A 223 21.92 -8.83 -1.93
N GLN A 224 22.09 -7.94 -0.97
CA GLN A 224 22.27 -8.33 0.44
C GLN A 224 21.05 -9.02 1.03
N ALA A 225 19.84 -8.57 0.67
CA ALA A 225 18.61 -9.16 1.19
C ALA A 225 18.46 -10.64 0.81
N GLU A 226 18.98 -11.06 -0.33
CA GLU A 226 18.99 -12.47 -0.74
C GLU A 226 19.86 -13.33 0.20
N SER A 227 20.97 -12.79 0.70
CA SER A 227 21.86 -13.51 1.64
C SER A 227 21.31 -13.56 3.07
N VAL A 228 20.57 -12.55 3.50
CA VAL A 228 20.02 -12.46 4.88
C VAL A 228 18.93 -13.51 5.14
N PHE A 229 18.21 -13.96 4.10
CA PHE A 229 17.22 -15.02 4.22
C PHE A 229 17.79 -16.37 4.67
N TYR A 230 19.08 -16.59 4.45
CA TYR A 230 19.78 -17.85 4.75
C TYR A 230 20.54 -17.83 6.08
N LEU A 231 20.54 -16.71 6.83
CA LEU A 231 21.23 -16.66 8.12
C LEU A 231 20.36 -17.28 9.24
N PRO A 232 20.94 -18.15 10.10
CA PRO A 232 20.25 -18.71 11.26
C PRO A 232 19.77 -17.61 12.23
N HIS A 233 18.68 -17.89 12.94
CA HIS A 233 18.15 -17.00 13.96
C HIS A 233 19.23 -16.64 14.99
N GLY A 234 19.60 -15.36 15.10
CA GLY A 234 20.43 -14.86 16.19
C GLY A 234 21.75 -14.17 15.82
N MET A 235 22.06 -13.99 14.55
CA MET A 235 23.25 -13.23 14.13
C MET A 235 22.86 -11.84 13.59
N PHE A 236 22.49 -10.91 14.48
CA PHE A 236 22.41 -9.46 14.22
C PHE A 236 22.87 -8.70 15.48
#